data_006d9ac0fa2086ad32c4a5dcf1415631
#
_entry.id   006d9ac0fa2086ad32c4a5dcf1415631
#
_cell.length_a   1.000
_cell.length_b   1.000
_cell.length_c   1.000
_cell.angle_alpha   90.00
_cell.angle_beta   90.00
_cell.angle_gamma   90.00
#
_symmetry.space_group_name_H-M   'P 1'
#
loop_
_entity.id
_entity.type
_entity.pdbx_description
1 polymer ?
#
loop_
_entity_poly.entity_id
_entity_poly.type
_entity_poly.pdbx_seq_one_letter_code
_entity_poly.pdbx_strand_id
1 'polypeptide(L)'
;MKKLLCFLCPMLLAACDLQAQSITAGKHSRVETVYGTVEGYQDGNIFTFKGIQYAKAERFMPPQDPDKFQGVRQCKVYGPQAPQNENLRWNSRNSQTDYGFGNQFVVEPMDEKECLVLNVWTPSITDGRRRPVFVWIHGGGYSGGSGHDLPCYEGRALAEAGDIVVVNLNHRLNILGYTDLTALGGMSPRIALFGKFGK
;
A
#
# COMPACT_ATOMS: atom_id res chain seq x y z
N MET A 1 -26.59 -13.51 -68.63
CA MET A 1 -25.58 -12.61 -68.05
C MET A 1 -26.08 -12.15 -66.69
N LYS A 2 -25.62 -12.80 -65.62
CA LYS A 2 -26.01 -12.48 -64.26
C LYS A 2 -24.95 -11.57 -63.68
N LYS A 3 -25.32 -10.34 -63.32
CA LYS A 3 -24.45 -9.37 -62.61
C LYS A 3 -24.33 -9.74 -61.15
N LEU A 4 -23.12 -10.10 -60.72
CA LEU A 4 -22.78 -10.36 -59.32
C LEU A 4 -22.49 -9.00 -58.66
N LEU A 5 -23.37 -8.58 -57.76
CA LEU A 5 -23.22 -7.37 -56.98
C LEU A 5 -22.37 -7.73 -55.72
N CYS A 6 -21.09 -7.36 -55.71
CA CYS A 6 -20.25 -7.44 -54.51
C CYS A 6 -20.63 -6.32 -53.54
N PHE A 7 -21.24 -6.68 -52.45
CA PHE A 7 -21.38 -5.77 -51.27
C PHE A 7 -20.04 -5.73 -50.53
N LEU A 8 -19.29 -4.64 -50.72
CA LEU A 8 -18.21 -4.30 -49.78
C LEU A 8 -18.84 -3.79 -48.48
N CYS A 9 -18.76 -4.61 -47.47
CA CYS A 9 -19.06 -4.20 -46.11
C CYS A 9 -17.85 -3.40 -45.56
N PRO A 10 -17.96 -2.11 -45.25
CA PRO A 10 -16.87 -1.41 -44.58
C PRO A 10 -16.82 -1.90 -43.14
N MET A 11 -15.82 -2.70 -42.80
CA MET A 11 -15.43 -2.94 -41.43
C MET A 11 -14.98 -1.61 -40.81
N LEU A 12 -15.83 -0.98 -40.03
CA LEU A 12 -15.42 0.07 -39.08
C LEU A 12 -14.49 -0.59 -38.07
N LEU A 13 -13.21 -0.48 -38.26
CA LEU A 13 -12.22 -0.65 -37.22
C LEU A 13 -12.41 0.50 -36.22
N ALA A 14 -13.20 0.27 -35.16
CA ALA A 14 -13.14 1.10 -33.98
C ALA A 14 -11.71 0.96 -33.45
N ALA A 15 -10.86 1.94 -33.72
CA ALA A 15 -9.59 2.08 -33.02
C ALA A 15 -9.93 2.31 -31.55
N CYS A 16 -9.85 1.26 -30.74
CA CYS A 16 -9.71 1.41 -29.31
C CYS A 16 -8.37 2.11 -29.08
N ASP A 17 -8.40 3.40 -28.81
CA ASP A 17 -7.26 4.11 -28.26
C ASP A 17 -6.92 3.46 -26.90
N LEU A 18 -6.06 2.45 -26.94
CA LEU A 18 -5.37 1.98 -25.75
C LEU A 18 -4.40 3.11 -25.35
N GLN A 19 -4.89 4.10 -24.62
CA GLN A 19 -4.01 5.02 -23.94
C GLN A 19 -3.26 4.23 -22.87
N ALA A 20 -2.00 3.93 -23.15
CA ALA A 20 -1.11 3.38 -22.14
C ALA A 20 -1.07 4.36 -20.97
N GLN A 21 -1.51 3.92 -19.80
CA GLN A 21 -1.41 4.71 -18.59
C GLN A 21 0.08 5.00 -18.35
N SER A 22 0.45 6.27 -18.40
CA SER A 22 1.83 6.68 -18.16
C SER A 22 2.08 6.81 -16.65
N ILE A 23 3.06 6.05 -16.15
CA ILE A 23 3.59 6.25 -14.81
C ILE A 23 4.64 7.36 -14.88
N THR A 24 4.46 8.42 -14.12
CA THR A 24 5.37 9.55 -14.06
C THR A 24 5.79 9.83 -12.62
N ALA A 25 7.04 10.25 -12.44
CA ALA A 25 7.57 10.62 -11.14
C ALA A 25 8.47 11.87 -11.25
N GLY A 26 8.64 12.57 -10.14
CA GLY A 26 9.47 13.77 -10.09
C GLY A 26 8.90 14.83 -9.15
N LYS A 27 9.27 16.10 -9.38
CA LYS A 27 8.86 17.21 -8.51
C LYS A 27 7.34 17.35 -8.35
N HIS A 28 6.57 16.99 -9.38
CA HIS A 28 5.10 17.06 -9.36
C HIS A 28 4.45 16.03 -8.43
N SER A 29 5.18 14.99 -8.02
CA SER A 29 4.73 13.95 -7.10
C SER A 29 5.42 14.04 -5.73
N ARG A 30 5.81 15.24 -5.30
CA ARG A 30 6.41 15.50 -4.00
C ARG A 30 5.41 16.11 -3.04
N VAL A 31 5.48 15.66 -1.79
CA VAL A 31 4.67 16.20 -0.69
C VAL A 31 5.59 16.47 0.49
N GLU A 32 5.46 17.66 1.06
CA GLU A 32 6.11 18.00 2.32
C GLU A 32 5.30 17.43 3.48
N THR A 33 5.94 16.68 4.34
CA THR A 33 5.38 16.17 5.58
C THR A 33 6.06 16.83 6.77
N VAL A 34 5.52 16.62 7.97
CA VAL A 34 6.12 17.13 9.21
C VAL A 34 7.49 16.50 9.50
N TYR A 35 7.86 15.40 8.81
CA TYR A 35 9.13 14.70 8.97
C TYR A 35 10.12 14.97 7.84
N GLY A 36 9.69 15.49 6.70
CA GLY A 36 10.51 15.78 5.51
C GLY A 36 9.72 15.58 4.23
N THR A 37 10.38 15.78 3.10
CA THR A 37 9.75 15.67 1.77
C THR A 37 9.77 14.23 1.28
N VAL A 38 8.63 13.74 0.85
CA VAL A 38 8.49 12.41 0.22
C VAL A 38 8.18 12.58 -1.27
N GLU A 39 8.70 11.67 -2.09
CA GLU A 39 8.41 11.61 -3.52
C GLU A 39 7.82 10.25 -3.88
N GLY A 40 6.59 10.28 -4.39
CA GLY A 40 5.92 9.12 -4.96
C GLY A 40 5.98 9.09 -6.47
N TYR A 41 4.92 8.60 -7.08
CA TYR A 41 4.69 8.64 -8.52
C TYR A 41 3.21 8.87 -8.81
N GLN A 42 2.93 9.27 -10.02
CA GLN A 42 1.56 9.37 -10.56
C GLN A 42 1.35 8.25 -11.57
N ASP A 43 0.26 7.52 -11.41
CA ASP A 43 -0.22 6.47 -12.30
C ASP A 43 -1.63 6.84 -12.77
N GLY A 44 -1.74 7.26 -14.01
CA GLY A 44 -2.96 7.89 -14.52
C GLY A 44 -3.32 9.14 -13.73
N ASN A 45 -4.48 9.13 -13.08
CA ASN A 45 -4.99 10.24 -12.27
C ASN A 45 -4.69 10.09 -10.77
N ILE A 46 -3.93 9.06 -10.37
CA ILE A 46 -3.70 8.76 -8.95
C ILE A 46 -2.24 8.97 -8.57
N PHE A 47 -2.01 9.77 -7.55
CA PHE A 47 -0.71 9.86 -6.88
C PHE A 47 -0.57 8.72 -5.89
N THR A 48 0.58 8.05 -5.95
CA THR A 48 0.88 6.86 -5.16
C THR A 48 2.18 7.06 -4.39
N PHE A 49 2.11 6.79 -3.10
CA PHE A 49 3.26 6.82 -2.20
C PHE A 49 3.32 5.49 -1.46
N LYS A 50 4.44 4.78 -1.53
CA LYS A 50 4.63 3.46 -0.92
C LYS A 50 5.79 3.49 0.07
N GLY A 51 5.66 2.76 1.18
CA GLY A 51 6.73 2.61 2.17
C GLY A 51 7.00 3.88 2.99
N ILE A 52 6.00 4.71 3.24
CA ILE A 52 6.15 5.86 4.13
C ILE A 52 6.24 5.35 5.57
N GLN A 53 7.36 5.58 6.23
CA GLN A 53 7.51 5.27 7.65
C GLN A 53 6.62 6.18 8.49
N TYR A 54 5.69 5.60 9.25
CA TYR A 54 4.76 6.34 10.11
C TYR A 54 5.13 6.25 11.59
N ALA A 55 5.96 5.29 11.96
CA ALA A 55 6.48 5.12 13.31
C ALA A 55 7.80 4.34 13.28
N LYS A 56 8.54 4.36 14.38
CA LYS A 56 9.65 3.47 14.69
C LYS A 56 9.46 2.86 16.07
N ALA A 57 9.97 1.65 16.29
CA ALA A 57 9.89 1.02 17.60
C ALA A 57 11.04 0.06 17.81
N GLU A 58 11.59 0.07 19.01
CA GLU A 58 12.44 -1.02 19.48
C GLU A 58 11.55 -2.20 19.93
N ARG A 59 12.16 -3.38 20.01
CA ARG A 59 11.48 -4.61 20.43
C ARG A 59 10.78 -4.44 21.77
N PHE A 60 9.50 -4.79 21.83
CA PHE A 60 8.62 -4.69 22.98
C PHE A 60 8.42 -3.27 23.53
N MET A 61 8.92 -2.25 22.82
CA MET A 61 8.73 -0.86 23.23
C MET A 61 7.55 -0.23 22.49
N PRO A 62 6.92 0.78 23.11
CA PRO A 62 5.91 1.59 22.42
C PRO A 62 6.47 2.25 21.17
N PRO A 63 5.63 2.46 20.15
CA PRO A 63 6.05 3.18 18.95
C PRO A 63 6.35 4.65 19.26
N GLN A 64 7.31 5.19 18.54
CA GLN A 64 7.73 6.59 18.56
C GLN A 64 7.54 7.21 17.19
N ASP A 65 7.49 8.53 17.14
CA ASP A 65 7.46 9.27 15.89
C ASP A 65 8.70 8.97 15.04
N PRO A 66 8.58 8.97 13.71
CA PRO A 66 9.73 8.86 12.82
C PRO A 66 10.72 10.01 13.01
N ASP A 67 11.97 9.76 12.70
CA ASP A 67 12.97 10.83 12.69
C ASP A 67 12.74 11.78 11.51
N LYS A 68 12.95 13.07 11.76
CA LYS A 68 12.97 14.05 10.68
C LYS A 68 14.19 13.81 9.78
N PHE A 69 14.01 14.00 8.49
CA PHE A 69 15.07 13.82 7.52
C PHE A 69 15.19 15.04 6.59
N GLN A 70 16.37 15.22 6.04
CA GLN A 70 16.67 16.25 5.03
C GLN A 70 16.57 15.64 3.64
N GLY A 71 16.30 16.48 2.64
CA GLY A 71 16.21 16.07 1.24
C GLY A 71 14.88 15.39 0.90
N VAL A 72 14.90 14.53 -0.09
CA VAL A 72 13.71 13.88 -0.65
C VAL A 72 13.82 12.37 -0.47
N ARG A 73 12.91 11.77 0.31
CA ARG A 73 12.81 10.31 0.46
C ARG A 73 11.96 9.74 -0.66
N GLN A 74 12.48 8.70 -1.33
CA GLN A 74 11.75 8.00 -2.39
C GLN A 74 10.73 7.03 -1.78
N CYS A 75 9.45 7.23 -2.11
CA CYS A 75 8.33 6.44 -1.62
C CYS A 75 7.60 5.78 -2.81
N LYS A 76 8.34 4.97 -3.59
CA LYS A 76 7.89 4.37 -4.86
C LYS A 76 7.73 2.85 -4.81
N VAL A 77 8.25 2.23 -3.77
CA VAL A 77 8.19 0.78 -3.55
C VAL A 77 7.62 0.49 -2.16
N TYR A 78 7.04 -0.68 -2.01
CA TYR A 78 6.58 -1.12 -0.70
C TYR A 78 7.75 -1.23 0.28
N GLY A 79 7.50 -0.91 1.53
CA GLY A 79 8.48 -1.11 2.59
C GLY A 79 8.43 -2.53 3.16
N PRO A 80 9.33 -2.85 4.09
CA PRO A 80 9.44 -4.17 4.67
C PRO A 80 8.19 -4.56 5.47
N GLN A 81 7.98 -5.85 5.59
CA GLN A 81 6.92 -6.44 6.40
C GLN A 81 7.37 -6.66 7.84
N ALA A 82 6.42 -6.78 8.75
CA ALA A 82 6.71 -7.23 10.09
C ALA A 82 7.23 -8.68 10.08
N PRO A 83 8.19 -9.02 10.96
CA PRO A 83 8.65 -10.38 11.12
C PRO A 83 7.50 -11.33 11.41
N GLN A 84 7.41 -12.41 10.63
CA GLN A 84 6.38 -13.42 10.68
C GLN A 84 6.92 -14.76 10.23
N ASN A 85 6.22 -15.85 10.58
CA ASN A 85 6.65 -17.17 10.15
C ASN A 85 6.28 -17.35 8.66
N GLU A 86 7.27 -17.51 7.79
CA GLU A 86 7.07 -17.73 6.36
C GLU A 86 6.23 -18.97 6.05
N ASN A 87 6.26 -19.98 6.92
CA ASN A 87 5.44 -21.18 6.76
C ASN A 87 3.96 -20.93 7.08
N LEU A 88 3.65 -19.86 7.84
CA LEU A 88 2.27 -19.41 8.09
C LEU A 88 1.80 -18.43 7.00
N ARG A 89 2.71 -17.88 6.22
CA ARG A 89 2.34 -17.27 4.95
C ARG A 89 1.72 -18.36 4.13
N TRP A 90 0.45 -18.33 4.06
CA TRP A 90 -0.41 -19.23 3.31
C TRP A 90 0.39 -20.17 2.42
N ASN A 91 0.48 -21.42 2.87
CA ASN A 91 0.96 -22.53 2.06
C ASN A 91 -0.05 -22.76 0.94
N SER A 92 -0.39 -21.69 0.24
CA SER A 92 -1.39 -21.63 -0.81
C SER A 92 -0.94 -22.36 -2.07
N ARG A 93 0.33 -22.84 -2.09
CA ARG A 93 0.79 -23.67 -3.21
C ARG A 93 -0.11 -24.90 -3.47
N ASN A 94 -1.02 -25.23 -2.55
CA ASN A 94 -1.94 -26.35 -2.66
C ASN A 94 -3.41 -26.01 -2.31
N SER A 95 -3.77 -24.76 -2.06
CA SER A 95 -5.17 -24.45 -1.75
C SER A 95 -5.94 -24.13 -3.03
N GLN A 96 -7.13 -24.70 -3.14
CA GLN A 96 -8.05 -24.41 -4.24
C GLN A 96 -8.53 -22.96 -4.29
N THR A 97 -8.15 -22.13 -3.31
CA THR A 97 -8.40 -20.69 -3.28
C THR A 97 -7.44 -19.88 -4.15
N ASP A 98 -6.40 -20.51 -4.73
CA ASP A 98 -5.46 -19.87 -5.65
C ASP A 98 -6.09 -19.43 -6.99
N TYR A 99 -7.32 -19.83 -7.26
CA TYR A 99 -7.97 -19.55 -8.54
C TYR A 99 -8.30 -18.08 -8.81
N GLY A 100 -8.23 -17.21 -7.81
CA GLY A 100 -8.57 -15.79 -7.99
C GLY A 100 -7.41 -14.81 -7.91
N PHE A 101 -6.33 -15.16 -7.26
CA PHE A 101 -5.31 -14.17 -6.87
C PHE A 101 -3.89 -14.46 -7.37
N GLY A 102 -3.66 -15.62 -7.98
CA GLY A 102 -2.36 -16.01 -8.56
C GLY A 102 -1.18 -15.90 -7.57
N ASN A 103 -0.05 -16.48 -7.91
CA ASN A 103 1.19 -16.41 -7.12
C ASN A 103 1.87 -15.02 -7.18
N GLN A 104 1.12 -13.94 -7.08
CA GLN A 104 1.64 -12.57 -7.16
C GLN A 104 2.06 -12.01 -5.80
N PHE A 105 2.45 -12.86 -4.86
CA PHE A 105 2.97 -12.40 -3.59
C PHE A 105 4.34 -11.77 -3.81
N VAL A 106 4.38 -10.47 -3.72
CA VAL A 106 5.64 -9.74 -3.62
C VAL A 106 6.24 -10.10 -2.27
N VAL A 107 7.36 -10.83 -2.29
CA VAL A 107 8.11 -11.17 -1.06
C VAL A 107 8.97 -9.96 -0.72
N GLU A 108 8.40 -9.02 0.02
CA GLU A 108 9.19 -7.94 0.58
C GLU A 108 10.01 -8.46 1.77
N PRO A 109 11.18 -7.89 2.02
CA PRO A 109 12.01 -8.28 3.15
C PRO A 109 11.25 -8.03 4.47
N MET A 110 11.52 -8.86 5.47
CA MET A 110 11.03 -8.66 6.83
C MET A 110 12.04 -7.84 7.62
N ASP A 111 11.55 -6.81 8.31
CA ASP A 111 12.39 -6.00 9.18
C ASP A 111 11.59 -5.56 10.41
N GLU A 112 12.12 -5.81 11.60
CA GLU A 112 11.45 -5.49 12.86
C GLU A 112 11.40 -3.98 13.11
N LYS A 113 12.42 -3.23 12.70
CA LYS A 113 12.55 -1.80 12.99
C LYS A 113 11.89 -0.93 11.93
N GLU A 114 11.91 -1.39 10.68
CA GLU A 114 11.47 -0.62 9.52
C GLU A 114 10.09 -1.02 9.00
N CYS A 115 9.41 -2.00 9.63
CA CYS A 115 8.12 -2.50 9.15
C CYS A 115 6.93 -1.57 9.38
N LEU A 116 7.09 -0.51 10.21
CA LEU A 116 5.99 0.42 10.52
C LEU A 116 5.84 1.45 9.41
N VAL A 117 5.36 0.97 8.27
CA VAL A 117 5.18 1.74 7.03
C VAL A 117 3.73 1.73 6.57
N LEU A 118 3.37 2.76 5.82
CA LEU A 118 2.07 2.86 5.17
C LEU A 118 2.22 3.22 3.69
N ASN A 119 1.15 2.98 2.94
CA ASN A 119 1.04 3.34 1.54
C ASN A 119 -0.19 4.21 1.34
N VAL A 120 -0.12 5.17 0.43
CA VAL A 120 -1.17 6.16 0.17
C VAL A 120 -1.46 6.25 -1.32
N TRP A 121 -2.73 6.26 -1.67
CA TRP A 121 -3.26 6.56 -3.01
C TRP A 121 -4.23 7.72 -2.90
N THR A 122 -4.06 8.74 -3.74
CA THR A 122 -4.90 9.94 -3.71
C THR A 122 -5.08 10.54 -5.11
N PRO A 123 -6.28 11.01 -5.45
CA PRO A 123 -6.52 11.69 -6.73
C PRO A 123 -5.76 13.01 -6.90
N SER A 124 -5.41 13.67 -5.81
CA SER A 124 -4.65 14.93 -5.87
C SER A 124 -3.85 15.19 -4.60
N ILE A 125 -2.75 15.93 -4.77
CA ILE A 125 -1.90 16.40 -3.67
C ILE A 125 -1.86 17.95 -3.60
N THR A 126 -2.59 18.65 -4.48
CA THR A 126 -2.49 20.12 -4.62
C THR A 126 -3.82 20.85 -4.71
N ASP A 127 -4.95 20.14 -4.86
CA ASP A 127 -6.25 20.78 -5.08
C ASP A 127 -6.90 21.35 -3.82
N GLY A 128 -6.32 21.16 -2.63
CA GLY A 128 -6.80 21.67 -1.35
C GLY A 128 -8.10 21.02 -0.85
N ARG A 129 -8.65 20.03 -1.56
CA ARG A 129 -9.90 19.37 -1.16
C ARG A 129 -9.66 18.44 0.04
N ARG A 130 -10.60 18.43 0.97
CA ARG A 130 -10.65 17.50 2.08
C ARG A 130 -11.42 16.25 1.67
N ARG A 131 -10.69 15.21 1.24
CA ARG A 131 -11.28 13.92 0.88
C ARG A 131 -11.48 13.03 2.09
N PRO A 132 -12.50 12.18 2.09
CA PRO A 132 -12.58 11.08 3.05
C PRO A 132 -11.32 10.21 2.96
N VAL A 133 -10.89 9.67 4.11
CA VAL A 133 -9.75 8.76 4.18
C VAL A 133 -10.25 7.37 4.52
N PHE A 134 -9.97 6.40 3.66
CA PHE A 134 -10.21 4.99 3.90
C PHE A 134 -8.91 4.34 4.37
N VAL A 135 -8.91 3.76 5.57
CA VAL A 135 -7.74 3.08 6.13
C VAL A 135 -7.98 1.57 6.12
N TRP A 136 -7.13 0.84 5.40
CA TRP A 136 -7.12 -0.61 5.37
C TRP A 136 -6.11 -1.17 6.35
N ILE A 137 -6.59 -2.02 7.25
CA ILE A 137 -5.77 -2.79 8.19
C ILE A 137 -5.88 -4.24 7.78
N HIS A 138 -4.77 -4.85 7.38
CA HIS A 138 -4.75 -6.19 6.84
C HIS A 138 -5.15 -7.26 7.86
N GLY A 139 -5.66 -8.38 7.38
CA GLY A 139 -5.94 -9.58 8.16
C GLY A 139 -4.71 -10.44 8.39
N GLY A 140 -4.91 -11.63 8.98
CA GLY A 140 -3.84 -12.62 9.20
C GLY A 140 -3.74 -13.10 10.66
N GLY A 141 -4.83 -12.89 11.45
CA GLY A 141 -4.95 -13.41 12.81
C GLY A 141 -3.86 -12.90 13.75
N TYR A 142 -3.40 -11.67 13.55
CA TYR A 142 -2.30 -11.02 14.29
C TYR A 142 -0.94 -11.69 14.15
N SER A 143 -0.83 -12.76 13.38
CA SER A 143 0.41 -13.56 13.26
C SER A 143 1.06 -13.51 11.89
N GLY A 144 0.37 -13.04 10.88
CA GLY A 144 0.88 -12.93 9.51
C GLY A 144 0.16 -11.84 8.73
N GLY A 145 0.64 -11.59 7.52
CA GLY A 145 0.06 -10.64 6.60
C GLY A 145 0.85 -9.34 6.45
N SER A 146 0.47 -8.56 5.47
CA SER A 146 0.97 -7.19 5.24
C SER A 146 -0.07 -6.35 4.50
N GLY A 147 0.15 -5.04 4.43
CA GLY A 147 -0.71 -4.12 3.68
C GLY A 147 -0.67 -4.33 2.16
N HIS A 148 0.18 -5.22 1.66
CA HIS A 148 0.35 -5.49 0.24
C HIS A 148 0.40 -6.98 -0.13
N ASP A 149 -0.04 -7.85 0.76
CA ASP A 149 -0.06 -9.31 0.53
C ASP A 149 -0.93 -9.70 -0.67
N LEU A 150 -2.04 -9.03 -0.86
CA LEU A 150 -3.00 -9.35 -1.90
C LEU A 150 -3.10 -8.19 -2.90
N PRO A 151 -3.25 -8.49 -4.20
CA PRO A 151 -3.46 -7.45 -5.23
C PRO A 151 -4.66 -6.54 -4.95
N CYS A 152 -5.70 -7.05 -4.29
CA CYS A 152 -6.87 -6.27 -3.91
C CYS A 152 -6.63 -5.26 -2.78
N TYR A 153 -5.46 -5.27 -2.12
CA TYR A 153 -5.06 -4.27 -1.15
C TYR A 153 -4.43 -3.03 -1.80
N GLU A 154 -4.18 -3.10 -3.10
CA GLU A 154 -3.74 -1.95 -3.89
C GLU A 154 -4.87 -0.93 -3.99
N GLY A 155 -4.63 0.27 -3.45
CA GLY A 155 -5.69 1.26 -3.23
C GLY A 155 -6.05 2.13 -4.43
N ARG A 156 -5.33 2.01 -5.57
CA ARG A 156 -5.47 2.90 -6.73
C ARG A 156 -6.88 2.94 -7.27
N ALA A 157 -7.44 1.77 -7.59
CA ALA A 157 -8.78 1.68 -8.19
C ALA A 157 -9.87 2.23 -7.25
N LEU A 158 -9.74 1.98 -5.94
CA LEU A 158 -10.68 2.48 -4.94
C LEU A 158 -10.56 4.00 -4.78
N ALA A 159 -9.34 4.54 -4.77
CA ALA A 159 -9.12 5.98 -4.69
C ALA A 159 -9.69 6.72 -5.90
N GLU A 160 -9.53 6.16 -7.10
CA GLU A 160 -10.05 6.71 -8.34
C GLU A 160 -11.58 6.67 -8.38
N ALA A 161 -12.18 5.52 -8.09
CA ALA A 161 -13.63 5.34 -8.16
C ALA A 161 -14.40 6.14 -7.10
N GLY A 162 -13.81 6.32 -5.93
CA GLY A 162 -14.47 6.99 -4.80
C GLY A 162 -14.11 8.46 -4.63
N ASP A 163 -13.17 9.01 -5.38
CA ASP A 163 -12.54 10.32 -5.13
C ASP A 163 -12.11 10.48 -3.66
N ILE A 164 -11.46 9.45 -3.11
CA ILE A 164 -11.04 9.35 -1.71
C ILE A 164 -9.53 9.13 -1.59
N VAL A 165 -9.00 9.36 -0.40
CA VAL A 165 -7.65 8.93 -0.04
C VAL A 165 -7.73 7.50 0.50
N VAL A 166 -6.93 6.60 -0.05
CA VAL A 166 -6.80 5.23 0.46
C VAL A 166 -5.45 5.07 1.12
N VAL A 167 -5.45 4.51 2.31
CA VAL A 167 -4.25 4.21 3.08
C VAL A 167 -4.29 2.73 3.46
N ASN A 168 -3.21 2.01 3.25
CA ASN A 168 -2.99 0.75 3.91
C ASN A 168 -1.67 0.77 4.68
N LEU A 169 -1.53 -0.10 5.66
CA LEU A 169 -0.37 -0.04 6.53
C LEU A 169 0.07 -1.44 7.01
N ASN A 170 1.35 -1.54 7.33
CA ASN A 170 1.91 -2.65 8.09
C ASN A 170 1.92 -2.32 9.58
N HIS A 171 1.73 -3.32 10.41
CA HIS A 171 1.88 -3.21 11.85
C HIS A 171 2.69 -4.40 12.39
N ARG A 172 3.23 -4.29 13.57
CA ARG A 172 3.92 -5.40 14.22
C ARG A 172 2.98 -6.58 14.43
N LEU A 173 3.52 -7.78 14.34
CA LEU A 173 2.79 -9.04 14.41
C LEU A 173 3.33 -9.92 15.54
N ASN A 174 2.62 -10.98 15.85
CA ASN A 174 3.05 -12.03 16.77
C ASN A 174 3.39 -11.48 18.16
N ILE A 175 4.36 -12.10 18.80
CA ILE A 175 4.88 -11.69 20.12
C ILE A 175 5.45 -10.26 20.09
N LEU A 176 5.93 -9.78 18.93
CA LEU A 176 6.52 -8.45 18.78
C LEU A 176 5.46 -7.33 18.80
N GLY A 177 4.22 -7.64 18.43
CA GLY A 177 3.13 -6.65 18.34
C GLY A 177 2.03 -6.83 19.36
N TYR A 178 1.82 -8.05 19.88
CA TYR A 178 0.60 -8.40 20.62
C TYR A 178 0.85 -9.06 21.98
N THR A 179 2.09 -9.18 22.43
CA THR A 179 2.39 -9.73 23.75
C THR A 179 2.24 -8.65 24.81
N ASP A 180 1.47 -8.94 25.84
CA ASP A 180 1.38 -8.10 27.05
C ASP A 180 2.43 -8.56 28.07
N LEU A 181 3.41 -7.71 28.35
CA LEU A 181 4.48 -7.95 29.32
C LEU A 181 4.29 -7.20 30.63
N THR A 182 3.15 -6.56 30.84
CA THR A 182 2.90 -5.74 32.04
C THR A 182 2.98 -6.55 33.32
N ALA A 183 2.54 -7.81 33.29
CA ALA A 183 2.64 -8.72 34.45
C ALA A 183 4.08 -9.07 34.86
N LEU A 184 5.04 -8.89 33.92
CA LEU A 184 6.46 -9.13 34.17
C LEU A 184 7.23 -7.83 34.42
N GLY A 185 6.53 -6.72 34.69
CA GLY A 185 7.14 -5.40 34.85
C GLY A 185 7.62 -4.76 33.55
N GLY A 186 7.31 -5.38 32.42
CA GLY A 186 7.56 -4.85 31.10
C GLY A 186 6.47 -3.88 30.63
N MET A 187 6.73 -3.17 29.55
CA MET A 187 5.69 -2.39 28.88
C MET A 187 4.87 -3.29 27.95
N SER A 188 3.55 -3.05 27.89
CA SER A 188 2.74 -3.64 26.83
C SER A 188 3.15 -2.99 25.51
N PRO A 189 3.54 -3.76 24.49
CA PRO A 189 3.73 -3.23 23.15
C PRO A 189 2.35 -2.85 22.60
N ARG A 190 1.81 -1.71 23.04
CA ARG A 190 0.57 -1.21 22.50
C ARG A 190 0.70 -1.16 20.98
N ILE A 191 -0.28 -1.74 20.32
CA ILE A 191 -0.35 -1.82 18.87
C ILE A 191 0.00 -0.46 18.29
N ALA A 192 0.94 -0.41 17.36
CA ALA A 192 1.40 0.81 16.72
C ALA A 192 0.31 1.58 15.94
N LEU A 193 -0.92 1.07 15.90
CA LEU A 193 -2.07 1.70 15.25
C LEU A 193 -2.50 3.02 15.88
N PHE A 194 -2.06 3.34 17.10
CA PHE A 194 -2.51 4.53 17.83
C PHE A 194 -1.36 5.43 18.33
N GLY A 195 -0.30 5.57 17.54
CA GLY A 195 0.56 6.74 17.65
C GLY A 195 -0.29 7.96 17.29
N LYS A 196 -0.62 8.76 18.32
CA LYS A 196 -1.26 10.09 18.29
C LYS A 196 -1.76 10.58 16.90
N PHE A 197 -2.87 10.03 16.40
CA PHE A 197 -3.75 10.78 15.52
C PHE A 197 -4.53 11.77 16.40
N GLY A 198 -3.90 12.88 16.75
CA GLY A 198 -4.56 13.83 17.62
C GLY A 198 -3.71 15.05 17.88
N LYS A 199 -3.77 16.03 17.03
CA LYS A 199 -4.25 17.41 17.29
C LYS A 199 -4.36 18.15 15.98
#